data_83ec91c8161d2154c11ad96f35552ba0
#
_entry.id   83ec91c8161d2154c11ad96f35552ba0
#
_cell.length_a   1.000
_cell.length_b   1.000
_cell.length_c   1.000
_cell.angle_alpha   90.00
_cell.angle_beta   90.00
_cell.angle_gamma   90.00
#
_symmetry.space_group_name_H-M   'P 1'
#
loop_
_entity.id
_entity.type
_entity.pdbx_description
1 polymer ?
#
loop_
_entity_poly.entity_id
_entity_poly.type
_entity_poly.pdbx_seq_one_letter_code
_entity_poly.pdbx_strand_id
1 'polypeptide(L)'
;KSSSHAAICRWNYVFSCGCSEWKNQLVQKFNDHLPMMKNQRREIQKIRCRPAGQAGFTLIEGMIASVILTVGLLALAGMQGVALSKNMDANELAQATTLNAALMERIKFNRGRALAYHNIDTASAVTQPPSTEPMARGDYTQWQTLLTNSRMSNARGLVSVTRLDPNPTLNPTTLNQFLVTVRINWNATGAGGIARNRTLMFAAVLAPE
;
A
#
# COMPACT_ATOMS: atom_id res chain seq x y z
N LYS A 1 36.07 -3.77 5.15
CA LYS A 1 36.61 -4.20 6.45
C LYS A 1 35.94 -3.35 7.51
N SER A 2 35.15 -4.02 8.34
CA SER A 2 34.83 -3.62 9.71
C SER A 2 33.68 -2.62 9.93
N SER A 3 32.67 -3.15 10.60
CA SER A 3 31.74 -2.57 11.57
C SER A 3 30.46 -1.89 11.08
N SER A 4 29.42 -2.70 10.94
CA SER A 4 28.02 -2.23 10.92
C SER A 4 27.07 -3.26 11.57
N HIS A 5 27.42 -3.84 12.74
CA HIS A 5 26.56 -4.78 13.49
C HIS A 5 26.33 -4.39 14.96
N ALA A 6 26.33 -3.12 15.31
CA ALA A 6 26.23 -2.68 16.71
C ALA A 6 25.03 -1.74 17.03
N ALA A 7 23.97 -1.73 16.24
CA ALA A 7 22.89 -0.75 16.46
C ALA A 7 21.48 -1.34 16.75
N ILE A 8 21.29 -2.64 16.85
CA ILE A 8 19.93 -3.23 16.99
C ILE A 8 19.63 -3.83 18.37
N CYS A 9 20.57 -3.88 19.32
CA CYS A 9 20.34 -4.51 20.62
C CYS A 9 20.12 -3.54 21.79
N ARG A 10 19.71 -2.29 21.59
CA ARG A 10 19.66 -1.30 22.68
C ARG A 10 18.27 -0.76 23.07
N TRP A 11 17.18 -1.37 22.59
CA TRP A 11 15.81 -0.87 22.92
C TRP A 11 14.97 -1.73 23.84
N ASN A 12 15.40 -2.93 24.26
CA ASN A 12 14.57 -3.82 25.06
C ASN A 12 15.01 -3.99 26.53
N TYR A 13 15.95 -3.20 27.07
CA TYR A 13 16.43 -3.36 28.43
C TYR A 13 16.25 -2.15 29.35
N VAL A 14 15.48 -1.13 28.96
CA VAL A 14 15.32 0.11 29.77
C VAL A 14 14.06 0.10 30.66
N PHE A 15 13.21 -0.91 30.61
CA PHE A 15 11.95 -0.89 31.38
C PHE A 15 11.90 -1.78 32.63
N SER A 16 12.97 -2.43 33.07
CA SER A 16 12.87 -3.36 34.22
C SER A 16 13.85 -3.18 35.39
N CYS A 17 14.80 -2.26 35.34
CA CYS A 17 15.72 -2.16 36.49
C CYS A 17 16.40 -0.78 36.53
N GLY A 18 15.83 0.20 37.17
CA GLY A 18 16.50 1.50 37.26
C GLY A 18 15.79 2.63 37.99
N CYS A 19 14.62 2.39 38.59
CA CYS A 19 13.92 3.46 39.30
C CYS A 19 14.38 3.71 40.75
N SER A 20 15.20 2.85 41.33
CA SER A 20 15.65 3.04 42.75
C SER A 20 16.98 3.81 42.86
N GLU A 21 17.86 3.68 41.90
CA GLU A 21 19.20 4.31 41.99
C GLU A 21 19.21 5.79 41.57
N TRP A 22 18.39 6.16 40.62
CA TRP A 22 18.25 7.56 40.21
C TRP A 22 17.60 8.47 41.24
N LYS A 23 16.67 7.93 42.05
CA LYS A 23 16.07 8.68 43.16
C LYS A 23 17.07 9.00 44.28
N ASN A 24 18.00 8.11 44.56
CA ASN A 24 18.98 8.31 45.61
C ASN A 24 20.08 9.30 45.26
N GLN A 25 20.49 9.36 43.97
CA GLN A 25 21.50 10.33 43.53
C GLN A 25 20.97 11.75 43.44
N LEU A 26 19.70 11.94 43.04
CA LEU A 26 19.07 13.27 42.99
C LEU A 26 18.81 13.82 44.41
N VAL A 27 18.44 12.97 45.37
CA VAL A 27 18.22 13.37 46.78
C VAL A 27 19.53 13.74 47.46
N GLN A 28 20.64 13.04 47.18
CA GLN A 28 21.95 13.39 47.75
C GLN A 28 22.50 14.70 47.19
N LYS A 29 22.38 14.94 45.90
CA LYS A 29 22.87 16.20 45.29
C LYS A 29 22.08 17.45 45.69
N PHE A 30 20.81 17.28 46.12
CA PHE A 30 19.98 18.37 46.65
C PHE A 30 20.25 18.72 48.11
N ASN A 31 20.76 17.76 48.91
CA ASN A 31 21.06 17.97 50.31
C ASN A 31 22.36 18.71 50.54
N ASP A 32 23.29 18.72 49.59
CA ASP A 32 24.62 19.34 49.79
C ASP A 32 24.65 20.85 49.50
N HIS A 33 23.56 21.45 48.97
CA HIS A 33 23.55 22.87 48.59
C HIS A 33 22.65 23.79 49.40
N LEU A 34 21.95 23.32 50.49
CA LEU A 34 21.10 24.24 51.29
C LEU A 34 21.19 23.95 52.80
N PRO A 35 22.12 24.57 53.54
CA PRO A 35 22.20 24.37 54.98
C PRO A 35 21.16 25.16 55.82
N MET A 36 20.11 25.77 55.20
CA MET A 36 19.23 26.72 55.91
C MET A 36 17.76 26.31 56.06
N MET A 37 17.34 25.10 55.75
CA MET A 37 15.92 24.70 55.93
C MET A 37 15.73 23.45 56.84
N LYS A 38 16.44 23.39 57.94
CA LYS A 38 16.30 22.28 58.89
C LYS A 38 15.05 22.31 59.75
N ASN A 39 14.20 23.32 59.68
CA ASN A 39 13.11 23.50 60.66
C ASN A 39 11.69 23.32 60.13
N GLN A 40 11.52 23.00 58.83
CA GLN A 40 10.17 22.69 58.26
C GLN A 40 9.86 21.19 58.06
N ARG A 41 10.72 20.31 58.51
CA ARG A 41 10.55 18.85 58.28
C ARG A 41 9.60 18.15 59.23
N ARG A 42 8.92 18.85 60.17
CA ARG A 42 8.05 18.17 61.17
C ARG A 42 6.56 18.20 60.86
N GLU A 43 6.11 18.92 59.83
CA GLU A 43 4.67 19.03 59.55
C GLU A 43 4.18 18.16 58.35
N ILE A 44 5.07 17.60 57.55
CA ILE A 44 4.63 16.81 56.35
C ILE A 44 4.40 15.34 56.60
N GLN A 45 4.54 14.86 57.84
CA GLN A 45 4.42 13.43 58.17
C GLN A 45 3.00 12.98 58.50
N LYS A 46 1.95 13.73 58.26
CA LYS A 46 0.57 13.29 58.50
C LYS A 46 -0.33 13.30 57.28
N ILE A 47 0.19 13.08 56.09
CA ILE A 47 -0.62 12.56 55.03
C ILE A 47 -0.75 11.07 55.27
N ARG A 48 -1.65 10.69 56.19
CA ARG A 48 -2.18 9.32 56.22
C ARG A 48 -2.79 9.06 54.87
N CYS A 49 -2.08 8.32 54.02
CA CYS A 49 -2.73 7.61 52.92
C CYS A 49 -3.81 6.73 53.60
N ARG A 50 -5.04 7.23 53.67
CA ARG A 50 -6.18 6.35 53.92
C ARG A 50 -6.06 5.26 52.86
N PRO A 51 -6.01 3.97 53.24
CA PRO A 51 -6.20 2.93 52.26
C PRO A 51 -7.54 3.28 51.59
N ALA A 52 -7.52 3.61 50.32
CA ALA A 52 -8.73 3.74 49.53
C ALA A 52 -9.46 2.42 49.75
N GLY A 53 -10.59 2.49 50.44
CA GLY A 53 -11.39 1.30 50.71
C GLY A 53 -11.55 0.59 49.40
N GLN A 54 -11.26 -0.69 49.33
CA GLN A 54 -11.52 -1.53 48.17
C GLN A 54 -13.05 -1.49 47.97
N ALA A 55 -13.53 -0.50 47.21
CA ALA A 55 -14.89 -0.47 46.71
C ALA A 55 -14.98 -1.67 45.74
N GLY A 56 -15.64 -2.73 46.17
CA GLY A 56 -15.88 -3.89 45.32
C GLY A 56 -16.62 -3.46 44.07
N PHE A 57 -16.20 -3.98 42.92
CA PHE A 57 -16.88 -3.76 41.64
C PHE A 57 -18.35 -4.26 41.77
N THR A 58 -19.31 -3.42 41.44
CA THR A 58 -20.70 -3.83 41.47
C THR A 58 -20.99 -4.69 40.24
N LEU A 59 -21.86 -5.70 40.40
CA LEU A 59 -22.24 -6.60 39.28
C LEU A 59 -22.79 -5.81 38.11
N ILE A 60 -23.56 -4.74 38.37
CA ILE A 60 -24.10 -3.86 37.34
C ILE A 60 -23.02 -3.11 36.54
N GLU A 61 -21.96 -2.69 37.19
CA GLU A 61 -20.84 -2.01 36.56
C GLU A 61 -20.08 -2.94 35.62
N GLY A 62 -19.89 -4.20 36.01
CA GLY A 62 -19.33 -5.25 35.14
C GLY A 62 -20.21 -5.51 33.90
N MET A 63 -21.54 -5.51 34.08
CA MET A 63 -22.47 -5.68 32.98
C MET A 63 -22.41 -4.49 31.99
N ILE A 64 -22.41 -3.27 32.50
CA ILE A 64 -22.30 -2.07 31.64
C ILE A 64 -20.95 -2.05 30.91
N ALA A 65 -19.86 -2.33 31.60
CA ALA A 65 -18.53 -2.38 31.00
C ALA A 65 -18.44 -3.44 29.87
N SER A 66 -19.06 -4.62 30.09
CA SER A 66 -19.08 -5.68 29.07
C SER A 66 -19.88 -5.28 27.82
N VAL A 67 -20.99 -4.58 27.97
CA VAL A 67 -21.81 -4.06 26.86
C VAL A 67 -21.01 -3.03 26.04
N ILE A 68 -20.36 -2.08 26.70
CA ILE A 68 -19.53 -1.07 26.02
C ILE A 68 -18.38 -1.74 25.27
N LEU A 69 -17.71 -2.72 25.92
CA LEU A 69 -16.61 -3.46 25.32
C LEU A 69 -17.06 -4.23 24.06
N THR A 70 -18.21 -4.93 24.12
CA THR A 70 -18.72 -5.70 22.98
C THR A 70 -19.08 -4.82 21.80
N VAL A 71 -19.70 -3.67 22.03
CA VAL A 71 -20.00 -2.69 20.97
C VAL A 71 -18.70 -2.14 20.35
N GLY A 72 -17.70 -1.83 21.18
CA GLY A 72 -16.39 -1.38 20.71
C GLY A 72 -15.68 -2.42 19.85
N LEU A 73 -15.68 -3.68 20.27
CA LEU A 73 -15.08 -4.77 19.50
C LEU A 73 -15.81 -5.03 18.18
N LEU A 74 -17.14 -4.94 18.18
CA LEU A 74 -17.93 -5.10 16.94
C LEU A 74 -17.63 -3.99 15.94
N ALA A 75 -17.48 -2.75 16.38
CA ALA A 75 -17.12 -1.63 15.55
C ALA A 75 -15.71 -1.82 14.93
N LEU A 76 -14.74 -2.26 15.72
CA LEU A 76 -13.39 -2.59 15.23
C LEU A 76 -13.39 -3.71 14.18
N ALA A 77 -14.16 -4.77 14.41
CA ALA A 77 -14.31 -5.87 13.46
C ALA A 77 -14.89 -5.37 12.12
N GLY A 78 -15.89 -4.50 12.15
CA GLY A 78 -16.44 -3.86 10.95
C GLY A 78 -15.40 -3.03 10.18
N MET A 79 -14.61 -2.22 10.87
CA MET A 79 -13.55 -1.43 10.24
C MET A 79 -12.46 -2.30 9.60
N GLN A 80 -12.08 -3.42 10.24
CA GLN A 80 -11.10 -4.36 9.68
C GLN A 80 -11.58 -4.97 8.36
N GLY A 81 -12.86 -5.32 8.24
CA GLY A 81 -13.43 -5.83 6.98
C GLY A 81 -13.33 -4.81 5.84
N VAL A 82 -13.64 -3.55 6.10
CA VAL A 82 -13.50 -2.47 5.10
C VAL A 82 -12.04 -2.25 4.73
N ALA A 83 -11.13 -2.23 5.69
CA ALA A 83 -9.70 -2.04 5.45
C ALA A 83 -9.12 -3.16 4.58
N LEU A 84 -9.48 -4.42 4.85
CA LEU A 84 -9.05 -5.57 4.06
C LEU A 84 -9.54 -5.48 2.60
N SER A 85 -10.80 -5.13 2.38
CA SER A 85 -11.36 -4.92 1.04
C SER A 85 -10.62 -3.83 0.27
N LYS A 86 -10.28 -2.71 0.92
CA LYS A 86 -9.50 -1.64 0.30
C LYS A 86 -8.08 -2.06 -0.05
N ASN A 87 -7.44 -2.87 0.79
CA ASN A 87 -6.11 -3.41 0.51
C ASN A 87 -6.12 -4.35 -0.70
N MET A 88 -7.17 -5.16 -0.87
CA MET A 88 -7.34 -6.01 -2.05
C MET A 88 -7.50 -5.16 -3.32
N ASP A 89 -8.37 -4.16 -3.29
CA ASP A 89 -8.57 -3.21 -4.40
C ASP A 89 -7.25 -2.52 -4.80
N ALA A 90 -6.47 -2.07 -3.80
CA ALA A 90 -5.19 -1.40 -4.03
C ALA A 90 -4.15 -2.35 -4.66
N ASN A 91 -4.12 -3.61 -4.23
CA ASN A 91 -3.21 -4.61 -4.78
C ASN A 91 -3.55 -4.95 -6.24
N GLU A 92 -4.85 -5.11 -6.57
CA GLU A 92 -5.30 -5.33 -7.95
C GLU A 92 -4.92 -4.15 -8.86
N LEU A 93 -5.13 -2.91 -8.38
CA LEU A 93 -4.75 -1.71 -9.12
C LEU A 93 -3.23 -1.63 -9.34
N ALA A 94 -2.42 -1.97 -8.33
CA ALA A 94 -0.97 -2.00 -8.45
C ALA A 94 -0.51 -3.04 -9.48
N GLN A 95 -1.10 -4.24 -9.48
CA GLN A 95 -0.82 -5.27 -10.48
C GLN A 95 -1.19 -4.80 -11.90
N ALA A 96 -2.40 -4.24 -12.08
CA ALA A 96 -2.83 -3.70 -13.37
C ALA A 96 -1.90 -2.59 -13.87
N THR A 97 -1.46 -1.71 -12.97
CA THR A 97 -0.51 -0.62 -13.28
C THR A 97 0.83 -1.18 -13.77
N THR A 98 1.37 -2.17 -13.07
CA THR A 98 2.64 -2.82 -13.43
C THR A 98 2.54 -3.51 -14.79
N LEU A 99 1.45 -4.25 -15.05
CA LEU A 99 1.24 -4.96 -16.31
C LEU A 99 1.04 -4.00 -17.49
N ASN A 100 0.31 -2.89 -17.30
CA ASN A 100 0.16 -1.86 -18.32
C ASN A 100 1.49 -1.15 -18.62
N ALA A 101 2.24 -0.78 -17.59
CA ALA A 101 3.54 -0.14 -17.75
C ALA A 101 4.53 -1.06 -18.47
N ALA A 102 4.58 -2.34 -18.09
CA ALA A 102 5.47 -3.32 -18.71
C ALA A 102 5.19 -3.50 -20.21
N LEU A 103 3.91 -3.60 -20.60
CA LEU A 103 3.57 -3.68 -22.03
C LEU A 103 3.87 -2.37 -22.77
N MET A 104 3.56 -1.23 -22.17
CA MET A 104 3.85 0.08 -22.77
C MET A 104 5.35 0.25 -23.05
N GLU A 105 6.22 -0.16 -22.13
CA GLU A 105 7.67 -0.11 -22.34
C GLU A 105 8.14 -1.03 -23.49
N ARG A 106 7.53 -2.21 -23.64
CA ARG A 106 7.82 -3.12 -24.76
C ARG A 106 7.39 -2.52 -26.10
N ILE A 107 6.20 -1.91 -26.15
CA ILE A 107 5.73 -1.22 -27.35
C ILE A 107 6.66 -0.04 -27.69
N LYS A 108 7.11 0.71 -26.70
CA LYS A 108 8.11 1.78 -26.90
C LYS A 108 9.42 1.25 -27.45
N PHE A 109 9.88 0.10 -26.96
CA PHE A 109 11.09 -0.54 -27.48
C PHE A 109 10.92 -0.97 -28.95
N ASN A 110 9.74 -1.45 -29.32
CA ASN A 110 9.39 -1.85 -30.70
C ASN A 110 8.60 -0.76 -31.45
N ARG A 111 8.91 0.52 -31.19
CA ARG A 111 8.16 1.68 -31.74
C ARG A 111 8.06 1.73 -33.27
N GLY A 112 9.07 1.24 -33.98
CA GLY A 112 9.05 1.16 -35.43
C GLY A 112 7.97 0.23 -36.00
N ARG A 113 7.46 -0.68 -35.17
CA ARG A 113 6.39 -1.64 -35.49
C ARG A 113 5.17 -1.48 -34.59
N ALA A 114 4.93 -0.25 -34.07
CA ALA A 114 3.83 0.03 -33.14
C ALA A 114 2.46 -0.41 -33.66
N LEU A 115 2.22 -0.32 -34.99
CA LEU A 115 0.98 -0.76 -35.65
C LEU A 115 0.74 -2.27 -35.49
N ALA A 116 1.77 -3.09 -35.30
CA ALA A 116 1.61 -4.53 -35.05
C ALA A 116 0.86 -4.84 -33.76
N TYR A 117 0.79 -3.89 -32.82
CA TYR A 117 0.03 -4.00 -31.58
C TYR A 117 -1.40 -3.45 -31.69
N HIS A 118 -1.80 -2.98 -32.87
CA HIS A 118 -3.14 -2.42 -33.06
C HIS A 118 -4.21 -3.50 -32.91
N ASN A 119 -5.29 -3.13 -32.21
CA ASN A 119 -6.49 -3.96 -32.03
C ASN A 119 -6.25 -5.31 -31.29
N ILE A 120 -5.23 -5.36 -30.44
CA ILE A 120 -5.03 -6.53 -29.54
C ILE A 120 -6.14 -6.59 -28.50
N ASP A 121 -6.66 -7.80 -28.31
CA ASP A 121 -7.60 -8.17 -27.26
C ASP A 121 -7.22 -9.55 -26.68
N THR A 122 -6.77 -9.58 -25.44
CA THR A 122 -6.32 -10.83 -24.81
C THR A 122 -7.43 -11.86 -24.57
N ALA A 123 -8.69 -11.47 -24.65
CA ALA A 123 -9.83 -12.39 -24.58
C ALA A 123 -10.11 -13.11 -25.91
N SER A 124 -9.50 -12.68 -27.03
CA SER A 124 -9.73 -13.22 -28.34
C SER A 124 -8.43 -13.63 -29.02
N ALA A 125 -8.30 -14.89 -29.37
CA ALA A 125 -7.14 -15.38 -30.13
C ALA A 125 -7.06 -14.84 -31.56
N VAL A 126 -8.19 -14.36 -32.11
CA VAL A 126 -8.25 -13.79 -33.45
C VAL A 126 -7.47 -12.48 -33.58
N THR A 127 -7.32 -11.75 -32.47
CA THR A 127 -6.62 -10.47 -32.42
C THR A 127 -5.13 -10.60 -32.08
N GLN A 128 -4.62 -11.83 -32.05
CA GLN A 128 -3.20 -12.07 -31.85
C GLN A 128 -2.40 -11.51 -33.01
N PRO A 129 -1.28 -10.80 -32.78
CA PRO A 129 -0.39 -10.33 -33.81
C PRO A 129 0.08 -11.46 -34.75
N PRO A 130 0.26 -11.18 -36.05
CA PRO A 130 0.64 -12.18 -37.02
C PRO A 130 2.04 -12.74 -36.75
N SER A 131 2.33 -13.94 -37.27
CA SER A 131 3.65 -14.59 -37.12
C SER A 131 4.79 -13.82 -37.80
N THR A 132 4.48 -12.94 -38.71
CA THR A 132 5.43 -12.02 -39.38
C THR A 132 5.95 -10.93 -38.44
N GLU A 133 5.29 -10.71 -37.28
CA GLU A 133 5.67 -9.75 -36.26
C GLU A 133 6.01 -10.48 -34.95
N PRO A 134 7.16 -11.18 -34.88
CA PRO A 134 7.47 -12.11 -33.78
C PRO A 134 7.58 -11.41 -32.42
N MET A 135 8.06 -10.15 -32.35
CA MET A 135 8.13 -9.40 -31.10
C MET A 135 6.73 -9.08 -30.58
N ALA A 136 5.87 -8.51 -31.40
CA ALA A 136 4.51 -8.17 -30.98
C ALA A 136 3.72 -9.42 -30.57
N ARG A 137 3.92 -10.54 -31.27
CA ARG A 137 3.30 -11.82 -30.95
C ARG A 137 3.81 -12.40 -29.63
N GLY A 138 5.11 -12.31 -29.37
CA GLY A 138 5.72 -12.74 -28.12
C GLY A 138 5.24 -11.91 -26.94
N ASP A 139 5.19 -10.60 -27.10
CA ASP A 139 4.68 -9.67 -26.10
C ASP A 139 3.21 -9.93 -25.77
N TYR A 140 2.37 -10.16 -26.80
CA TYR A 140 0.97 -10.55 -26.63
C TYR A 140 0.85 -11.82 -25.77
N THR A 141 1.55 -12.89 -26.15
CA THR A 141 1.48 -14.18 -25.46
C THR A 141 1.92 -14.05 -24.01
N GLN A 142 3.00 -13.35 -23.76
CA GLN A 142 3.50 -13.13 -22.40
C GLN A 142 2.53 -12.27 -21.59
N TRP A 143 2.00 -11.19 -22.16
CA TRP A 143 1.05 -10.32 -21.47
C TRP A 143 -0.26 -11.04 -21.16
N GLN A 144 -0.79 -11.82 -22.12
CA GLN A 144 -1.96 -12.67 -21.91
C GLN A 144 -1.73 -13.66 -20.76
N THR A 145 -0.57 -14.34 -20.72
CA THR A 145 -0.20 -15.26 -19.64
C THR A 145 -0.14 -14.54 -18.29
N LEU A 146 0.47 -13.36 -18.24
CA LEU A 146 0.57 -12.57 -17.01
C LEU A 146 -0.82 -12.10 -16.51
N LEU A 147 -1.70 -11.69 -17.42
CA LEU A 147 -3.08 -11.32 -17.09
C LEU A 147 -3.87 -12.53 -16.56
N THR A 148 -3.74 -13.70 -17.21
CA THR A 148 -4.41 -14.94 -16.79
C THR A 148 -3.93 -15.41 -15.42
N ASN A 149 -2.63 -15.28 -15.14
CA ASN A 149 -2.02 -15.64 -13.86
C ASN A 149 -2.19 -14.55 -12.77
N SER A 150 -2.73 -13.39 -13.12
CA SER A 150 -3.03 -12.35 -12.16
C SER A 150 -4.22 -12.77 -11.27
N ARG A 151 -4.27 -12.23 -10.07
CA ARG A 151 -5.41 -12.46 -9.16
C ARG A 151 -6.65 -11.65 -9.53
N MET A 152 -6.60 -10.89 -10.63
CA MET A 152 -7.69 -10.06 -11.12
C MET A 152 -8.74 -10.93 -11.83
N SER A 153 -9.97 -10.90 -11.35
CA SER A 153 -11.07 -11.67 -11.96
C SER A 153 -11.45 -11.10 -13.32
N ASN A 154 -11.56 -11.96 -14.34
CA ASN A 154 -11.91 -11.60 -15.71
C ASN A 154 -11.00 -10.48 -16.29
N ALA A 155 -9.70 -10.55 -16.00
CA ALA A 155 -8.74 -9.60 -16.51
C ALA A 155 -8.66 -9.70 -18.05
N ARG A 156 -8.91 -8.57 -18.73
CA ARG A 156 -8.88 -8.43 -20.19
C ARG A 156 -8.04 -7.24 -20.56
N GLY A 157 -7.05 -7.47 -21.39
CA GLY A 157 -6.17 -6.45 -21.90
C GLY A 157 -6.54 -6.06 -23.33
N LEU A 158 -6.55 -4.77 -23.62
CA LEU A 158 -6.82 -4.20 -24.93
C LEU A 158 -5.73 -3.21 -25.30
N VAL A 159 -5.29 -3.26 -26.55
CA VAL A 159 -4.35 -2.28 -27.10
C VAL A 159 -4.95 -1.65 -28.34
N SER A 160 -4.91 -0.32 -28.40
CA SER A 160 -5.29 0.45 -29.59
C SER A 160 -4.13 1.36 -29.98
N VAL A 161 -3.78 1.32 -31.23
CA VAL A 161 -2.76 2.20 -31.83
C VAL A 161 -3.41 3.04 -32.90
N THR A 162 -3.41 4.34 -32.73
CA THR A 162 -3.99 5.28 -33.66
C THR A 162 -2.89 6.18 -34.24
N ARG A 163 -2.80 6.28 -35.54
CA ARG A 163 -1.89 7.20 -36.20
C ARG A 163 -2.39 8.64 -36.00
N LEU A 164 -1.54 9.53 -35.50
CA LEU A 164 -1.89 10.94 -35.30
C LEU A 164 -1.73 11.74 -36.63
N ASP A 165 -0.77 11.34 -37.45
CA ASP A 165 -0.55 11.97 -38.72
C ASP A 165 -1.28 11.24 -39.86
N PRO A 166 -2.29 11.83 -40.48
CA PRO A 166 -3.13 11.15 -41.47
C PRO A 166 -2.39 10.78 -42.76
N ASN A 167 -1.32 11.51 -43.16
CA ASN A 167 -0.59 11.29 -44.41
C ASN A 167 0.94 11.47 -44.24
N PRO A 168 1.65 10.54 -43.58
CA PRO A 168 3.09 10.68 -43.36
C PRO A 168 3.95 10.64 -44.60
N THR A 169 3.43 10.10 -45.73
CA THR A 169 4.18 9.96 -47.00
C THR A 169 4.14 11.20 -47.88
N LEU A 170 3.18 12.10 -47.67
CA LEU A 170 2.99 13.29 -48.50
C LEU A 170 3.71 14.55 -47.97
N ASN A 171 4.11 14.51 -46.71
CA ASN A 171 4.77 15.63 -46.09
C ASN A 171 6.00 15.15 -45.29
N PRO A 172 7.23 15.41 -45.75
CA PRO A 172 8.46 14.95 -45.13
C PRO A 172 8.71 15.57 -43.74
N THR A 173 7.92 16.56 -43.33
CA THR A 173 7.98 17.21 -42.01
C THR A 173 7.06 16.59 -41.00
N THR A 174 6.24 15.59 -41.37
CA THR A 174 5.37 14.88 -40.37
C THR A 174 6.19 13.97 -39.49
N LEU A 175 5.96 14.07 -38.19
CA LEU A 175 6.68 13.30 -37.16
C LEU A 175 6.28 11.82 -37.10
N ASN A 176 5.36 11.36 -37.97
CA ASN A 176 4.85 9.98 -38.05
C ASN A 176 4.48 9.41 -36.65
N GLN A 177 3.74 10.18 -35.90
CA GLN A 177 3.40 9.86 -34.49
C GLN A 177 2.23 8.89 -34.39
N PHE A 178 2.30 8.02 -33.37
CA PHE A 178 1.24 7.10 -33.00
C PHE A 178 0.80 7.35 -31.58
N LEU A 179 -0.51 7.42 -31.35
CA LEU A 179 -1.11 7.34 -30.03
C LEU A 179 -1.34 5.87 -29.70
N VAL A 180 -0.60 5.36 -28.73
CA VAL A 180 -0.77 4.01 -28.20
C VAL A 180 -1.56 4.09 -26.92
N THR A 181 -2.66 3.34 -26.85
CA THR A 181 -3.51 3.23 -25.68
C THR A 181 -3.55 1.78 -25.23
N VAL A 182 -3.07 1.50 -24.03
CA VAL A 182 -3.13 0.18 -23.37
C VAL A 182 -4.17 0.26 -22.26
N ARG A 183 -5.13 -0.66 -22.26
CA ARG A 183 -6.22 -0.72 -21.29
C ARG A 183 -6.31 -2.11 -20.70
N ILE A 184 -6.48 -2.19 -19.37
CA ILE A 184 -6.84 -3.42 -18.67
C ILE A 184 -8.21 -3.22 -18.01
N ASN A 185 -9.11 -4.14 -18.26
CA ASN A 185 -10.43 -4.23 -17.62
C ASN A 185 -10.44 -5.46 -16.71
N TRP A 186 -11.00 -5.36 -15.51
CA TRP A 186 -11.18 -6.50 -14.60
C TRP A 186 -12.39 -6.28 -13.68
N ASN A 187 -12.81 -7.35 -13.04
CA ASN A 187 -13.87 -7.31 -12.05
C ASN A 187 -13.27 -7.33 -10.65
N ALA A 188 -13.32 -6.22 -9.93
CA ALA A 188 -12.96 -6.18 -8.52
C ALA A 188 -14.15 -6.62 -7.66
N THR A 189 -13.91 -7.49 -6.68
CA THR A 189 -14.92 -7.87 -5.70
C THR A 189 -14.88 -6.88 -4.54
N GLY A 190 -15.86 -5.99 -4.47
CA GLY A 190 -15.98 -5.02 -3.38
C GLY A 190 -16.48 -5.64 -2.07
N ALA A 191 -16.44 -4.86 -0.99
CA ALA A 191 -17.07 -5.23 0.27
C ALA A 191 -18.55 -5.57 0.03
N GLY A 192 -18.99 -6.74 0.50
CA GLY A 192 -20.35 -7.26 0.28
C GLY A 192 -20.53 -8.14 -0.96
N GLY A 193 -19.42 -8.55 -1.64
CA GLY A 193 -19.48 -9.50 -2.76
C GLY A 193 -19.99 -8.91 -4.08
N ILE A 194 -20.18 -7.61 -4.17
CA ILE A 194 -20.66 -6.95 -5.39
C ILE A 194 -19.47 -6.78 -6.35
N ALA A 195 -19.53 -7.42 -7.51
CA ALA A 195 -18.55 -7.25 -8.57
C ALA A 195 -18.63 -5.84 -9.15
N ARG A 196 -17.48 -5.17 -9.26
CA ARG A 196 -17.34 -3.84 -9.85
C ARG A 196 -16.39 -3.90 -11.02
N ASN A 197 -16.83 -3.46 -12.19
CA ASN A 197 -15.94 -3.31 -13.33
C ASN A 197 -14.94 -2.19 -13.07
N ARG A 198 -13.66 -2.51 -13.19
CA ARG A 198 -12.54 -1.59 -13.10
C ARG A 198 -11.85 -1.51 -14.43
N THR A 199 -11.37 -0.32 -14.74
CA THR A 199 -10.61 -0.05 -15.97
C THR A 199 -9.41 0.81 -15.62
N LEU A 200 -8.23 0.40 -16.09
CA LEU A 200 -7.01 1.20 -16.06
C LEU A 200 -6.54 1.42 -17.49
N MET A 201 -6.21 2.64 -17.84
CA MET A 201 -5.77 3.02 -19.17
C MET A 201 -4.48 3.83 -19.11
N PHE A 202 -3.50 3.44 -19.91
CA PHE A 202 -2.29 4.21 -20.19
C PHE A 202 -2.31 4.64 -21.65
N ALA A 203 -1.93 5.88 -21.90
CA ALA A 203 -1.77 6.41 -23.25
C ALA A 203 -0.40 7.08 -23.38
N ALA A 204 0.25 6.85 -24.51
CA ALA A 204 1.53 7.48 -24.83
C ALA A 204 1.59 7.79 -26.33
N VAL A 205 2.23 8.89 -26.67
CA VAL A 205 2.55 9.23 -28.05
C VAL A 205 3.95 8.72 -28.36
N LEU A 206 4.05 7.94 -29.43
CA LEU A 206 5.31 7.36 -29.90
C LEU A 206 5.63 7.92 -31.27
N ALA A 207 6.87 8.38 -31.49
CA ALA A 207 7.42 8.70 -32.78
C ALA A 207 8.40 7.58 -33.16
N PRO A 208 8.21 6.86 -34.27
CA PRO A 208 9.25 6.01 -34.82
C PRO A 208 10.42 6.91 -35.30
N GLU A 209 11.61 6.48 -35.05
CA GLU A 209 12.82 7.10 -35.63
C GLU A 209 12.93 6.76 -37.09
#